data_fcef7bf9e8b8b083fa200806c82caca8
#
_entry.id   fcef7bf9e8b8b083fa200806c82caca8
#
_cell.length_a   1.000
_cell.length_b   1.000
_cell.length_c   1.000
_cell.angle_alpha   90.00
_cell.angle_beta   90.00
_cell.angle_gamma   90.00
#
_symmetry.space_group_name_H-M   'P 1'
#
loop_
_entity.id
_entity.type
_entity.pdbx_description
1 polymer ?
#
loop_
_entity_poly.entity_id
_entity_poly.type
_entity_poly.pdbx_seq_one_letter_code
_entity_poly.pdbx_strand_id
1 'polypeptide(L)'
;VSKYQRKVLVSTAAGIGLENMDIMFLAFSLSSIITSLNVTSVQAGFISTITNLGMLVGGIFFGLLADKFGRVKIFSYTVITFSVASLLMMFASNIYWIYLFRFIAGIGAGGEYGACMSLVSETFNKKHLARATSVVAIGGQVGAIMAAILASLIIPVFGWKMLYVIGVLPVLLVLVIRKDLKEPEDFSELKEDGDKAKFGLLFKDVKTTWQTVGLSLMVTVQIAGYFGLMNWLPSIMQKQLGLSVSGSSLWMISTIFGMSLGMLTFGTIMDKLGPRLSFGLFLIASALSVYLLTLAKGQWSLLLAAVVVGYFINGMYGGYGAIISFLYPTEIRATANNFIMNVGRAIGGFSSVVIGFLMDNYSLTVVVMFLSVIYIISLCIMLNIPGLKKYQAN
;
A
#
# COMPACT_ATOMS: atom_id res chain seq x y z
N VAL A 1 -5.61 24.11 7.38
CA VAL A 1 -5.68 23.43 6.07
C VAL A 1 -6.52 24.27 5.14
N SER A 2 -5.93 24.74 4.02
CA SER A 2 -6.64 25.53 3.02
C SER A 2 -7.70 24.72 2.27
N LYS A 3 -8.63 25.41 1.58
CA LYS A 3 -9.63 24.72 0.75
C LYS A 3 -8.98 23.85 -0.33
N TYR A 4 -7.87 24.30 -0.93
CA TYR A 4 -7.09 23.54 -1.90
C TYR A 4 -6.42 22.32 -1.27
N GLN A 5 -5.72 22.49 -0.14
CA GLN A 5 -5.09 21.39 0.60
C GLN A 5 -6.10 20.30 0.97
N ARG A 6 -7.29 20.68 1.45
CA ARG A 6 -8.36 19.74 1.75
C ARG A 6 -8.80 18.96 0.50
N LYS A 7 -8.90 19.64 -0.64
CA LYS A 7 -9.28 19.02 -1.91
C LYS A 7 -8.23 18.02 -2.37
N VAL A 8 -6.94 18.36 -2.25
CA VAL A 8 -5.82 17.43 -2.55
C VAL A 8 -5.90 16.19 -1.66
N LEU A 9 -6.06 16.34 -0.33
CA LEU A 9 -6.17 15.21 0.59
C LEU A 9 -7.35 14.29 0.25
N VAL A 10 -8.53 14.85 0.02
CA VAL A 10 -9.72 14.06 -0.29
C VAL A 10 -9.56 13.31 -1.62
N SER A 11 -9.06 13.99 -2.65
CA SER A 11 -8.89 13.38 -3.96
C SER A 11 -7.85 12.27 -3.98
N THR A 12 -6.70 12.49 -3.32
CA THR A 12 -5.62 11.50 -3.25
C THR A 12 -5.98 10.32 -2.33
N ALA A 13 -6.62 10.58 -1.19
CA ALA A 13 -7.11 9.51 -0.31
C ALA A 13 -8.19 8.66 -0.99
N ALA A 14 -9.10 9.28 -1.73
CA ALA A 14 -10.13 8.58 -2.50
C ALA A 14 -9.50 7.75 -3.64
N GLY A 15 -8.49 8.28 -4.34
CA GLY A 15 -7.75 7.54 -5.36
C GLY A 15 -7.08 6.30 -4.80
N ILE A 16 -6.26 6.43 -3.76
CA ILE A 16 -5.60 5.31 -3.08
C ILE A 16 -6.64 4.31 -2.52
N GLY A 17 -7.78 4.82 -2.02
CA GLY A 17 -8.89 3.99 -1.57
C GLY A 17 -9.48 3.13 -2.69
N LEU A 18 -9.71 3.71 -3.85
CA LEU A 18 -10.25 3.00 -5.02
C LEU A 18 -9.24 2.00 -5.60
N GLU A 19 -7.96 2.36 -5.66
CA GLU A 19 -6.88 1.44 -6.03
C GLU A 19 -6.89 0.20 -5.12
N ASN A 20 -6.86 0.41 -3.82
CA ASN A 20 -6.82 -0.69 -2.86
C ASN A 20 -8.12 -1.51 -2.85
N MET A 21 -9.26 -0.87 -3.07
CA MET A 21 -10.54 -1.54 -3.24
C MET A 21 -10.51 -2.50 -4.44
N ASP A 22 -10.00 -2.05 -5.59
CA ASP A 22 -9.87 -2.87 -6.80
C ASP A 22 -8.92 -4.07 -6.59
N ILE A 23 -7.79 -3.84 -5.91
CA ILE A 23 -6.87 -4.93 -5.54
C ILE A 23 -7.55 -5.96 -4.65
N MET A 24 -8.32 -5.51 -3.66
CA MET A 24 -9.03 -6.39 -2.74
C MET A 24 -10.19 -7.13 -3.40
N PHE A 25 -10.80 -6.62 -4.44
CA PHE A 25 -11.81 -7.33 -5.21
C PHE A 25 -11.31 -8.69 -5.72
N LEU A 26 -10.06 -8.76 -6.14
CA LEU A 26 -9.46 -10.03 -6.53
C LEU A 26 -9.44 -11.04 -5.38
N ALA A 27 -9.02 -10.63 -4.21
CA ALA A 27 -8.94 -11.50 -3.04
C ALA A 27 -10.32 -12.09 -2.69
N PHE A 28 -11.37 -11.28 -2.73
CA PHE A 28 -12.74 -11.74 -2.41
C PHE A 28 -13.40 -12.53 -3.54
N SER A 29 -13.02 -12.32 -4.79
CA SER A 29 -13.59 -13.00 -5.95
C SER A 29 -12.84 -14.26 -6.38
N LEU A 30 -11.67 -14.54 -5.79
CA LEU A 30 -10.75 -15.58 -6.27
C LEU A 30 -11.39 -16.98 -6.29
N SER A 31 -12.08 -17.38 -5.22
CA SER A 31 -12.77 -18.66 -5.16
C SER A 31 -13.90 -18.78 -6.20
N SER A 32 -14.61 -17.69 -6.44
CA SER A 32 -15.65 -17.62 -7.46
C SER A 32 -15.07 -17.73 -8.88
N ILE A 33 -13.92 -17.12 -9.13
CA ILE A 33 -13.19 -17.23 -10.40
C ILE A 33 -12.75 -18.68 -10.64
N ILE A 34 -12.16 -19.33 -9.63
CA ILE A 34 -11.74 -20.73 -9.70
C ILE A 34 -12.91 -21.63 -10.11
N THR A 35 -14.05 -21.47 -9.44
CA THR A 35 -15.24 -22.28 -9.70
C THR A 35 -15.85 -21.99 -11.06
N SER A 36 -16.03 -20.72 -11.42
CA SER A 36 -16.73 -20.33 -12.65
C SER A 36 -15.93 -20.60 -13.93
N LEU A 37 -14.61 -20.51 -13.88
CA LEU A 37 -13.74 -20.75 -15.03
C LEU A 37 -13.09 -22.14 -15.01
N ASN A 38 -13.38 -22.95 -13.99
CA ASN A 38 -12.82 -24.29 -13.81
C ASN A 38 -11.30 -24.32 -13.93
N VAL A 39 -10.64 -23.41 -13.24
CA VAL A 39 -9.18 -23.28 -13.21
C VAL A 39 -8.63 -23.82 -11.90
N THR A 40 -7.33 -24.11 -11.87
CA THR A 40 -6.64 -24.55 -10.66
C THR A 40 -6.37 -23.38 -9.72
N SER A 41 -6.15 -23.68 -8.44
CA SER A 41 -5.73 -22.66 -7.45
C SER A 41 -4.39 -22.01 -7.81
N VAL A 42 -3.49 -22.76 -8.45
CA VAL A 42 -2.20 -22.24 -8.96
C VAL A 42 -2.43 -21.21 -10.06
N GLN A 43 -3.28 -21.52 -11.04
CA GLN A 43 -3.63 -20.58 -12.11
C GLN A 43 -4.29 -19.31 -11.56
N ALA A 44 -5.18 -19.45 -10.60
CA ALA A 44 -5.80 -18.32 -9.93
C ALA A 44 -4.78 -17.50 -9.11
N GLY A 45 -3.83 -18.14 -8.44
CA GLY A 45 -2.76 -17.49 -7.70
C GLY A 45 -1.86 -16.61 -8.58
N PHE A 46 -1.62 -17.03 -9.82
CA PHE A 46 -0.87 -16.23 -10.81
C PHE A 46 -1.53 -14.90 -11.15
N ILE A 47 -2.83 -14.75 -10.98
CA ILE A 47 -3.52 -13.46 -11.20
C ILE A 47 -2.91 -12.37 -10.35
N SER A 48 -2.68 -12.64 -9.08
CA SER A 48 -2.05 -11.69 -8.15
C SER A 48 -0.61 -11.36 -8.57
N THR A 49 0.18 -12.37 -8.93
CA THR A 49 1.55 -12.18 -9.41
C THR A 49 1.60 -11.29 -10.64
N ILE A 50 0.74 -11.55 -11.63
CA ILE A 50 0.67 -10.76 -12.87
C ILE A 50 0.23 -9.32 -12.58
N THR A 51 -0.72 -9.13 -11.67
CA THR A 51 -1.13 -7.80 -11.21
C THR A 51 0.04 -7.04 -10.58
N ASN A 52 0.80 -7.67 -9.70
CA ASN A 52 1.98 -7.07 -9.07
C ASN A 52 3.09 -6.73 -10.07
N LEU A 53 3.32 -7.57 -11.08
CA LEU A 53 4.24 -7.27 -12.17
C LEU A 53 3.76 -6.04 -12.97
N GLY A 54 2.45 -5.97 -13.24
CA GLY A 54 1.84 -4.79 -13.84
C GLY A 54 2.05 -3.53 -13.01
N MET A 55 1.92 -3.63 -11.69
CA MET A 55 2.16 -2.51 -10.78
C MET A 55 3.61 -2.03 -10.82
N LEU A 56 4.58 -2.93 -10.90
CA LEU A 56 5.99 -2.56 -11.00
C LEU A 56 6.28 -1.83 -12.33
N VAL A 57 5.80 -2.36 -13.45
CA VAL A 57 5.95 -1.73 -14.78
C VAL A 57 5.25 -0.38 -14.82
N GLY A 58 4.00 -0.33 -14.37
CA GLY A 58 3.19 0.89 -14.33
C GLY A 58 3.75 1.95 -13.39
N GLY A 59 4.33 1.52 -12.27
CA GLY A 59 4.99 2.39 -11.31
C GLY A 59 6.16 3.16 -11.92
N ILE A 60 6.99 2.49 -12.70
CA ILE A 60 8.10 3.12 -13.43
C ILE A 60 7.54 4.01 -14.54
N PHE A 61 6.67 3.47 -15.38
CA PHE A 61 6.12 4.16 -16.54
C PHE A 61 5.35 5.43 -16.16
N PHE A 62 4.34 5.30 -15.34
CA PHE A 62 3.55 6.45 -14.90
C PHE A 62 4.30 7.37 -13.93
N GLY A 63 5.27 6.85 -13.16
CA GLY A 63 6.15 7.67 -12.35
C GLY A 63 6.92 8.67 -13.18
N LEU A 64 7.59 8.20 -14.23
CA LEU A 64 8.32 9.06 -15.18
C LEU A 64 7.40 10.04 -15.89
N LEU A 65 6.20 9.58 -16.30
CA LEU A 65 5.22 10.47 -16.93
C LEU A 65 4.70 11.52 -15.96
N ALA A 66 4.47 11.20 -14.70
CA ALA A 66 4.02 12.15 -13.69
C ALA A 66 5.09 13.22 -13.40
N ASP A 67 6.36 12.82 -13.35
CA ASP A 67 7.47 13.74 -13.14
C ASP A 67 7.72 14.63 -14.39
N LYS A 68 7.33 14.16 -15.57
CA LYS A 68 7.51 14.92 -16.84
C LYS A 68 6.31 15.78 -17.22
N PHE A 69 5.08 15.28 -17.04
CA PHE A 69 3.85 15.89 -17.59
C PHE A 69 2.91 16.45 -16.52
N GLY A 70 3.18 16.19 -15.26
CA GLY A 70 2.40 16.68 -14.12
C GLY A 70 1.70 15.60 -13.31
N ARG A 71 1.58 15.86 -12.02
CA ARG A 71 1.04 14.92 -11.04
C ARG A 71 -0.46 14.70 -11.21
N VAL A 72 -1.20 15.79 -11.36
CA VAL A 72 -2.67 15.77 -11.46
C VAL A 72 -3.12 15.12 -12.77
N LYS A 73 -2.45 15.45 -13.87
CA LYS A 73 -2.75 14.89 -15.17
C LYS A 73 -2.51 13.39 -15.23
N ILE A 74 -1.37 12.93 -14.73
CA ILE A 74 -1.01 11.51 -14.76
C ILE A 74 -1.82 10.71 -13.76
N PHE A 75 -2.12 11.25 -12.59
CA PHE A 75 -3.09 10.66 -11.67
C PHE A 75 -4.43 10.35 -12.36
N SER A 76 -4.87 11.21 -13.30
CA SER A 76 -6.05 10.93 -14.12
C SER A 76 -5.92 9.68 -14.94
N TYR A 77 -4.81 9.60 -15.64
CA TYR A 77 -4.60 8.48 -16.55
C TYR A 77 -4.42 7.15 -15.82
N THR A 78 -3.80 7.17 -14.64
CA THR A 78 -3.69 5.95 -13.81
C THR A 78 -5.05 5.46 -13.37
N VAL A 79 -5.91 6.35 -12.86
CA VAL A 79 -7.28 6.03 -12.44
C VAL A 79 -8.11 5.52 -13.61
N ILE A 80 -8.06 6.16 -14.77
CA ILE A 80 -8.77 5.71 -15.97
C ILE A 80 -8.26 4.33 -16.40
N THR A 81 -6.95 4.12 -16.40
CA THR A 81 -6.34 2.85 -16.84
C THR A 81 -6.81 1.66 -16.00
N PHE A 82 -6.70 1.74 -14.68
CA PHE A 82 -7.13 0.61 -13.86
C PHE A 82 -8.65 0.44 -13.85
N SER A 83 -9.41 1.52 -13.98
CA SER A 83 -10.87 1.47 -14.01
C SER A 83 -11.40 0.80 -15.27
N VAL A 84 -10.86 1.17 -16.43
CA VAL A 84 -11.22 0.56 -17.71
C VAL A 84 -10.83 -0.91 -17.71
N ALA A 85 -9.63 -1.24 -17.23
CA ALA A 85 -9.16 -2.62 -17.15
C ALA A 85 -10.05 -3.46 -16.21
N SER A 86 -10.46 -2.91 -15.07
CA SER A 86 -11.39 -3.57 -14.16
C SER A 86 -12.76 -3.78 -14.79
N LEU A 87 -13.28 -2.78 -15.49
CA LEU A 87 -14.55 -2.93 -16.22
C LEU A 87 -14.47 -4.04 -17.29
N LEU A 88 -13.35 -4.18 -17.97
CA LEU A 88 -13.11 -5.21 -18.97
C LEU A 88 -13.12 -6.64 -18.38
N MET A 89 -12.93 -6.80 -17.07
CA MET A 89 -13.07 -8.09 -16.37
C MET A 89 -14.47 -8.71 -16.59
N MET A 90 -15.49 -7.91 -16.82
CA MET A 90 -16.83 -8.37 -17.15
C MET A 90 -16.85 -9.24 -18.43
N PHE A 91 -15.97 -8.98 -19.38
CA PHE A 91 -15.89 -9.69 -20.66
C PHE A 91 -14.90 -10.87 -20.63
N ALA A 92 -14.26 -11.15 -19.50
CA ALA A 92 -13.31 -12.24 -19.38
C ALA A 92 -14.00 -13.61 -19.51
N SER A 93 -13.73 -14.32 -20.60
CA SER A 93 -14.28 -15.66 -20.87
C SER A 93 -13.37 -16.79 -20.40
N ASN A 94 -12.09 -16.51 -20.18
CA ASN A 94 -11.09 -17.47 -19.70
C ASN A 94 -10.04 -16.77 -18.83
N ILE A 95 -9.16 -17.57 -18.23
CA ILE A 95 -8.11 -17.07 -17.31
C ILE A 95 -7.11 -16.13 -17.98
N TYR A 96 -6.84 -16.31 -19.27
CA TYR A 96 -5.85 -15.51 -20.01
C TYR A 96 -6.35 -14.07 -20.21
N TRP A 97 -7.64 -13.86 -20.40
CA TRP A 97 -8.26 -12.53 -20.42
C TRP A 97 -8.15 -11.86 -19.06
N ILE A 98 -8.35 -12.62 -17.98
CA ILE A 98 -8.16 -12.10 -16.62
C ILE A 98 -6.70 -11.69 -16.41
N TYR A 99 -5.73 -12.47 -16.83
CA TYR A 99 -4.32 -12.12 -16.75
C TYR A 99 -4.01 -10.82 -17.47
N LEU A 100 -4.51 -10.64 -18.69
CA LEU A 100 -4.32 -9.42 -19.45
C LEU A 100 -4.94 -8.21 -18.76
N PHE A 101 -6.20 -8.30 -18.37
CA PHE A 101 -6.90 -7.18 -17.75
C PHE A 101 -6.34 -6.84 -16.36
N ARG A 102 -5.93 -7.83 -15.59
CA ARG A 102 -5.29 -7.61 -14.29
C ARG A 102 -3.87 -7.04 -14.43
N PHE A 103 -3.15 -7.41 -15.46
CA PHE A 103 -1.85 -6.79 -15.78
C PHE A 103 -2.03 -5.29 -16.10
N ILE A 104 -2.99 -4.95 -16.95
CA ILE A 104 -3.29 -3.55 -17.31
C ILE A 104 -3.82 -2.78 -16.10
N ALA A 105 -4.69 -3.36 -15.30
CA ALA A 105 -5.15 -2.77 -14.04
C ALA A 105 -3.98 -2.50 -13.09
N GLY A 106 -3.06 -3.45 -12.98
CA GLY A 106 -1.81 -3.30 -12.23
C GLY A 106 -0.98 -2.13 -12.73
N ILE A 107 -0.81 -1.96 -14.06
CA ILE A 107 -0.09 -0.83 -14.64
C ILE A 107 -0.70 0.50 -14.17
N GLY A 108 -2.01 0.64 -14.20
CA GLY A 108 -2.69 1.83 -13.70
C GLY A 108 -2.48 2.04 -12.19
N ALA A 109 -2.79 1.03 -11.40
CA ALA A 109 -2.69 1.09 -9.94
C ALA A 109 -1.26 1.37 -9.45
N GLY A 110 -0.26 0.74 -10.06
CA GLY A 110 1.14 0.92 -9.67
C GLY A 110 1.67 2.34 -9.86
N GLY A 111 1.11 3.08 -10.80
CA GLY A 111 1.49 4.47 -11.07
C GLY A 111 0.83 5.51 -10.17
N GLU A 112 -0.27 5.16 -9.54
CA GLU A 112 -1.10 6.13 -8.81
C GLU A 112 -0.45 6.63 -7.52
N TYR A 113 0.15 5.72 -6.75
CA TYR A 113 0.73 6.05 -5.45
C TYR A 113 1.76 7.18 -5.53
N GLY A 114 2.69 7.11 -6.49
CA GLY A 114 3.73 8.13 -6.64
C GLY A 114 3.18 9.49 -7.05
N ALA A 115 2.21 9.54 -7.94
CA ALA A 115 1.56 10.79 -8.32
C ALA A 115 0.82 11.42 -7.13
N CYS A 116 0.09 10.61 -6.35
CA CYS A 116 -0.59 11.06 -5.13
C CYS A 116 0.40 11.60 -4.09
N MET A 117 1.44 10.85 -3.76
CA MET A 117 2.39 11.23 -2.73
C MET A 117 3.21 12.46 -3.13
N SER A 118 3.58 12.59 -4.41
CA SER A 118 4.24 13.80 -4.91
C SER A 118 3.32 15.01 -4.82
N LEU A 119 2.07 14.90 -5.26
CA LEU A 119 1.09 15.98 -5.18
C LEU A 119 0.88 16.44 -3.72
N VAL A 120 0.78 15.52 -2.79
CA VAL A 120 0.65 15.83 -1.36
C VAL A 120 1.91 16.52 -0.84
N SER A 121 3.10 16.02 -1.17
CA SER A 121 4.37 16.56 -0.69
C SER A 121 4.67 17.97 -1.24
N GLU A 122 4.18 18.29 -2.42
CA GLU A 122 4.32 19.60 -3.05
C GLU A 122 3.22 20.60 -2.60
N THR A 123 2.18 20.10 -1.92
CA THR A 123 1.06 20.90 -1.41
C THR A 123 1.19 21.24 0.07
N PHE A 124 1.88 20.38 0.84
CA PHE A 124 2.00 20.51 2.30
C PHE A 124 3.43 20.82 2.71
N ASN A 125 3.57 21.72 3.70
CA ASN A 125 4.86 22.02 4.32
C ASN A 125 5.41 20.80 5.04
N LYS A 126 6.73 20.69 5.16
CA LYS A 126 7.44 19.60 5.86
C LYS A 126 6.87 19.32 7.26
N LYS A 127 6.45 20.37 7.99
CA LYS A 127 5.87 20.28 9.34
C LYS A 127 4.60 19.41 9.42
N HIS A 128 3.84 19.27 8.33
CA HIS A 128 2.57 18.55 8.29
C HIS A 128 2.54 17.45 7.25
N LEU A 129 3.68 17.19 6.61
CA LEU A 129 3.78 16.26 5.49
C LEU A 129 3.46 14.83 5.91
N ALA A 130 4.04 14.34 7.00
CA ALA A 130 3.83 12.96 7.43
C ALA A 130 2.38 12.72 7.86
N ARG A 131 1.73 13.70 8.48
CA ARG A 131 0.30 13.62 8.79
C ARG A 131 -0.55 13.59 7.53
N ALA A 132 -0.23 14.42 6.54
CA ALA A 132 -0.95 14.47 5.28
C ALA A 132 -0.83 13.12 4.52
N THR A 133 0.37 12.57 4.37
CA THR A 133 0.58 11.28 3.73
C THR A 133 -0.06 10.11 4.49
N SER A 134 -0.10 10.18 5.82
CA SER A 134 -0.81 9.18 6.64
C SER A 134 -2.33 9.23 6.42
N VAL A 135 -2.92 10.42 6.30
CA VAL A 135 -4.36 10.57 5.97
C VAL A 135 -4.66 9.96 4.60
N VAL A 136 -3.79 10.17 3.63
CA VAL A 136 -3.94 9.56 2.29
C VAL A 136 -3.85 8.04 2.37
N ALA A 137 -2.92 7.51 3.13
CA ALA A 137 -2.74 6.06 3.31
C ALA A 137 -3.97 5.39 3.98
N ILE A 138 -4.65 6.08 4.90
CA ILE A 138 -5.90 5.60 5.50
C ILE A 138 -7.01 5.45 4.46
N GLY A 139 -7.00 6.24 3.40
CA GLY A 139 -7.89 6.04 2.26
C GLY A 139 -7.83 4.61 1.73
N GLY A 140 -6.64 4.00 1.68
CA GLY A 140 -6.47 2.60 1.31
C GLY A 140 -7.18 1.61 2.26
N GLN A 141 -7.17 1.88 3.56
CA GLN A 141 -7.88 1.04 4.54
C GLN A 141 -9.40 1.13 4.38
N VAL A 142 -9.91 2.33 4.13
CA VAL A 142 -11.33 2.55 3.81
C VAL A 142 -11.70 1.79 2.53
N GLY A 143 -10.85 1.84 1.51
CA GLY A 143 -11.03 1.08 0.27
C GLY A 143 -11.12 -0.43 0.49
N ALA A 144 -10.27 -1.00 1.35
CA ALA A 144 -10.30 -2.41 1.71
C ALA A 144 -11.61 -2.82 2.41
N ILE A 145 -12.09 -1.99 3.34
CA ILE A 145 -13.38 -2.21 4.02
C ILE A 145 -14.53 -2.14 3.02
N MET A 146 -14.53 -1.14 2.15
CA MET A 146 -15.54 -1.01 1.09
C MET A 146 -15.55 -2.22 0.17
N ALA A 147 -14.38 -2.74 -0.22
CA ALA A 147 -14.27 -3.94 -1.03
C ALA A 147 -14.91 -5.16 -0.36
N ALA A 148 -14.68 -5.35 0.94
CA ALA A 148 -15.28 -6.44 1.70
C ALA A 148 -16.82 -6.33 1.75
N ILE A 149 -17.33 -5.14 2.00
CA ILE A 149 -18.79 -4.88 2.03
C ILE A 149 -19.41 -5.14 0.65
N LEU A 150 -18.84 -4.56 -0.40
CA LEU A 150 -19.36 -4.73 -1.77
C LEU A 150 -19.30 -6.18 -2.22
N ALA A 151 -18.20 -6.88 -1.94
CA ALA A 151 -18.08 -8.29 -2.28
C ALA A 151 -19.13 -9.15 -1.57
N SER A 152 -19.37 -8.91 -0.29
CA SER A 152 -20.36 -9.65 0.49
C SER A 152 -21.80 -9.45 0.00
N LEU A 153 -22.10 -8.29 -0.55
CA LEU A 153 -23.44 -7.95 -1.07
C LEU A 153 -23.65 -8.37 -2.53
N ILE A 154 -22.63 -8.23 -3.36
CA ILE A 154 -22.74 -8.35 -4.82
C ILE A 154 -22.47 -9.78 -5.30
N ILE A 155 -21.42 -10.42 -4.82
CA ILE A 155 -21.00 -11.74 -5.32
C ILE A 155 -22.09 -12.80 -5.15
N PRO A 156 -22.77 -12.94 -4.01
CA PRO A 156 -23.82 -13.95 -3.83
C PRO A 156 -25.02 -13.79 -4.74
N VAL A 157 -25.34 -12.55 -5.15
CA VAL A 157 -26.54 -12.23 -5.94
C VAL A 157 -26.24 -12.10 -7.42
N PHE A 158 -25.17 -11.38 -7.78
CA PHE A 158 -24.88 -11.00 -9.17
C PHE A 158 -23.60 -11.67 -9.73
N GLY A 159 -22.84 -12.36 -8.90
CA GLY A 159 -21.56 -12.96 -9.30
C GLY A 159 -20.38 -12.01 -9.24
N TRP A 160 -19.19 -12.57 -9.39
CA TRP A 160 -17.93 -11.83 -9.22
C TRP A 160 -17.68 -10.77 -10.32
N LYS A 161 -18.17 -10.98 -11.54
CA LYS A 161 -17.99 -10.02 -12.64
C LYS A 161 -18.66 -8.68 -12.36
N MET A 162 -19.86 -8.71 -11.76
CA MET A 162 -20.60 -7.51 -11.42
C MET A 162 -19.89 -6.67 -10.34
N LEU A 163 -19.10 -7.28 -9.48
CA LEU A 163 -18.30 -6.58 -8.50
C LEU A 163 -17.35 -5.57 -9.17
N TYR A 164 -16.68 -5.97 -10.24
CA TYR A 164 -15.79 -5.10 -10.99
C TYR A 164 -16.53 -4.00 -11.75
N VAL A 165 -17.73 -4.26 -12.24
CA VAL A 165 -18.58 -3.26 -12.90
C VAL A 165 -19.03 -2.18 -11.92
N ILE A 166 -19.55 -2.57 -10.76
CA ILE A 166 -20.01 -1.62 -9.75
C ILE A 166 -18.86 -0.86 -9.12
N GLY A 167 -17.71 -1.51 -8.95
CA GLY A 167 -16.49 -0.90 -8.43
C GLY A 167 -15.94 0.25 -9.28
N VAL A 168 -16.37 0.41 -10.52
CA VAL A 168 -15.99 1.53 -11.38
C VAL A 168 -16.77 2.82 -11.06
N LEU A 169 -17.98 2.73 -10.54
CA LEU A 169 -18.83 3.91 -10.29
C LEU A 169 -18.18 4.97 -9.37
N PRO A 170 -17.53 4.64 -8.25
CA PRO A 170 -16.83 5.61 -7.41
C PRO A 170 -15.71 6.34 -8.13
N VAL A 171 -15.10 5.75 -9.17
CA VAL A 171 -14.03 6.36 -9.94
C VAL A 171 -14.52 7.61 -10.66
N LEU A 172 -15.74 7.61 -11.16
CA LEU A 172 -16.35 8.79 -11.79
C LEU A 172 -16.41 9.97 -10.82
N LEU A 173 -16.71 9.70 -9.54
CA LEU A 173 -16.71 10.72 -8.49
C LEU A 173 -15.32 11.30 -8.26
N VAL A 174 -14.29 10.47 -8.22
CA VAL A 174 -12.89 10.94 -8.07
C VAL A 174 -12.48 11.80 -9.25
N LEU A 175 -12.81 11.42 -10.46
CA LEU A 175 -12.53 12.22 -11.65
C LEU A 175 -13.20 13.60 -11.61
N VAL A 176 -14.44 13.66 -11.13
CA VAL A 176 -15.17 14.93 -10.95
C VAL A 176 -14.51 15.81 -9.89
N ILE A 177 -14.22 15.26 -8.72
CA ILE A 177 -13.59 15.99 -7.61
C ILE A 177 -12.23 16.56 -8.06
N ARG A 178 -11.52 15.82 -8.89
CA ARG A 178 -10.18 16.15 -9.34
C ARG A 178 -10.11 17.17 -10.46
N LYS A 179 -11.17 17.37 -11.20
CA LYS A 179 -11.25 18.30 -12.32
C LYS A 179 -10.73 19.72 -12.01
N ASP A 180 -10.89 20.16 -10.76
CA ASP A 180 -10.45 21.48 -10.32
C ASP A 180 -9.08 21.49 -9.59
N LEU A 181 -8.35 20.37 -9.56
CA LEU A 181 -6.99 20.35 -9.02
C LEU A 181 -6.03 20.97 -10.03
N LYS A 182 -5.11 21.79 -9.52
CA LYS A 182 -4.04 22.43 -10.31
C LYS A 182 -2.72 21.73 -10.04
N GLU A 183 -1.84 21.73 -11.06
CA GLU A 183 -0.47 21.27 -10.87
C GLU A 183 0.26 22.14 -9.82
N PRO A 184 1.12 21.54 -8.96
CA PRO A 184 1.92 22.28 -7.99
C PRO A 184 2.88 23.28 -8.65
N GLU A 185 3.17 24.36 -7.91
CA GLU A 185 4.10 25.42 -8.38
C GLU A 185 5.51 24.88 -8.63
N ASP A 186 6.03 24.07 -7.71
CA ASP A 186 7.35 23.39 -7.83
C ASP A 186 7.50 22.65 -9.17
N PHE A 187 6.42 22.02 -9.64
CA PHE A 187 6.40 21.31 -10.92
C PHE A 187 6.42 22.29 -12.11
N SER A 188 5.71 23.41 -11.98
CA SER A 188 5.65 24.43 -13.03
C SER A 188 7.02 25.07 -13.27
N GLU A 189 7.78 25.33 -12.20
CA GLU A 189 9.15 25.85 -12.27
C GLU A 189 10.11 24.89 -12.99
N LEU A 190 10.05 23.59 -12.64
CA LEU A 190 10.88 22.56 -13.31
C LEU A 190 10.61 22.46 -14.81
N LYS A 191 9.38 22.71 -15.25
CA LYS A 191 9.01 22.65 -16.66
C LYS A 191 9.63 23.79 -17.47
N GLU A 192 9.84 24.95 -16.86
CA GLU A 192 10.49 26.08 -17.48
C GLU A 192 11.99 25.85 -17.67
N ASP A 193 12.66 25.17 -16.73
CA ASP A 193 14.08 24.84 -16.79
C ASP A 193 14.43 23.68 -17.74
N GLY A 194 13.44 22.99 -18.30
CA GLY A 194 13.65 21.93 -19.27
C GLY A 194 14.22 20.62 -18.72
N ASP A 195 14.29 20.47 -17.42
CA ASP A 195 14.73 19.23 -16.76
C ASP A 195 13.73 18.09 -17.00
N LYS A 196 14.27 16.97 -17.53
CA LYS A 196 13.48 15.78 -17.85
C LYS A 196 13.68 14.72 -16.79
N ALA A 197 12.57 14.15 -16.32
CA ALA A 197 12.60 12.99 -15.45
C ALA A 197 13.41 11.85 -16.08
N LYS A 198 14.40 11.33 -15.35
CA LYS A 198 15.26 10.23 -15.79
C LYS A 198 15.30 9.16 -14.70
N PHE A 199 14.88 7.95 -15.02
CA PHE A 199 14.90 6.82 -14.08
C PHE A 199 16.29 6.61 -13.46
N GLY A 200 17.36 6.82 -14.22
CA GLY A 200 18.74 6.70 -13.75
C GLY A 200 19.11 7.62 -12.58
N LEU A 201 18.33 8.68 -12.33
CA LEU A 201 18.55 9.57 -11.17
C LEU A 201 18.36 8.85 -9.82
N LEU A 202 17.60 7.75 -9.79
CA LEU A 202 17.46 6.92 -8.59
C LEU A 202 18.77 6.22 -8.19
N PHE A 203 19.70 6.10 -9.12
CA PHE A 203 20.98 5.37 -8.99
C PHE A 203 22.18 6.20 -9.43
N LYS A 204 22.06 7.54 -9.41
CA LYS A 204 23.08 8.45 -9.95
C LYS A 204 24.45 8.37 -9.26
N ASP A 205 24.46 8.04 -7.99
CA ASP A 205 25.66 7.90 -7.17
C ASP A 205 25.46 6.83 -6.10
N VAL A 206 26.55 6.43 -5.44
CA VAL A 206 26.52 5.36 -4.41
C VAL A 206 25.59 5.70 -3.26
N LYS A 207 25.53 6.97 -2.85
CA LYS A 207 24.68 7.41 -1.74
C LYS A 207 23.20 7.30 -2.12
N THR A 208 22.82 7.79 -3.29
CA THR A 208 21.44 7.73 -3.79
C THR A 208 21.03 6.28 -4.07
N THR A 209 21.92 5.46 -4.63
CA THR A 209 21.68 4.02 -4.84
C THR A 209 21.41 3.31 -3.51
N TRP A 210 22.24 3.54 -2.50
CA TRP A 210 22.03 2.96 -1.17
C TRP A 210 20.72 3.44 -0.54
N GLN A 211 20.39 4.71 -0.71
CA GLN A 211 19.12 5.27 -0.23
C GLN A 211 17.93 4.58 -0.91
N THR A 212 17.97 4.40 -2.23
CA THR A 212 16.89 3.73 -3.00
C THR A 212 16.75 2.27 -2.60
N VAL A 213 17.85 1.53 -2.52
CA VAL A 213 17.85 0.12 -2.11
C VAL A 213 17.42 -0.02 -0.65
N GLY A 214 17.95 0.80 0.25
CA GLY A 214 17.59 0.76 1.67
C GLY A 214 16.12 1.03 1.91
N LEU A 215 15.54 2.04 1.28
CA LEU A 215 14.11 2.33 1.37
C LEU A 215 13.26 1.21 0.77
N SER A 216 13.68 0.63 -0.36
CA SER A 216 13.00 -0.52 -0.97
C SER A 216 12.98 -1.74 -0.05
N LEU A 217 14.08 -2.01 0.65
CA LEU A 217 14.15 -3.09 1.66
C LEU A 217 13.28 -2.78 2.88
N MET A 218 13.25 -1.55 3.37
CA MET A 218 12.36 -1.15 4.46
C MET A 218 10.89 -1.34 4.06
N VAL A 219 10.50 -0.94 2.86
CA VAL A 219 9.13 -1.14 2.35
C VAL A 219 8.83 -2.63 2.16
N THR A 220 9.80 -3.42 1.71
CA THR A 220 9.66 -4.89 1.63
C THR A 220 9.30 -5.49 2.99
N VAL A 221 10.00 -5.09 4.05
CA VAL A 221 9.69 -5.52 5.42
C VAL A 221 8.31 -5.04 5.87
N GLN A 222 7.96 -3.81 5.56
CA GLN A 222 6.64 -3.22 5.84
C GLN A 222 5.51 -4.05 5.21
N ILE A 223 5.64 -4.37 3.94
CA ILE A 223 4.65 -5.16 3.19
C ILE A 223 4.64 -6.62 3.68
N ALA A 224 5.81 -7.20 3.98
CA ALA A 224 5.92 -8.54 4.53
C ALA A 224 5.16 -8.68 5.87
N GLY A 225 5.31 -7.72 6.76
CA GLY A 225 4.58 -7.68 8.02
C GLY A 225 3.08 -7.52 7.84
N TYR A 226 2.67 -6.64 6.95
CA TYR A 226 1.26 -6.42 6.63
C TYR A 226 0.59 -7.70 6.09
N PHE A 227 1.15 -8.31 5.05
CA PHE A 227 0.60 -9.55 4.48
C PHE A 227 0.70 -10.73 5.44
N GLY A 228 1.78 -10.79 6.23
CA GLY A 228 1.89 -11.78 7.29
C GLY A 228 0.75 -11.70 8.28
N LEU A 229 0.42 -10.51 8.74
CA LEU A 229 -0.67 -10.29 9.68
C LEU A 229 -2.04 -10.50 9.03
N MET A 230 -2.29 -9.89 7.88
CA MET A 230 -3.60 -9.92 7.23
C MET A 230 -3.98 -11.29 6.68
N ASN A 231 -3.02 -12.03 6.13
CA ASN A 231 -3.30 -13.33 5.52
C ASN A 231 -3.35 -14.47 6.53
N TRP A 232 -2.53 -14.40 7.59
CA TRP A 232 -2.37 -15.52 8.51
C TRP A 232 -3.08 -15.35 9.84
N LEU A 233 -3.35 -14.14 10.29
CA LEU A 233 -4.03 -13.90 11.55
C LEU A 233 -5.42 -14.55 11.63
N PRO A 234 -6.27 -14.54 10.59
CA PRO A 234 -7.54 -15.26 10.59
C PRO A 234 -7.35 -16.76 10.82
N SER A 235 -6.38 -17.38 10.16
CA SER A 235 -6.07 -18.81 10.35
C SER A 235 -5.57 -19.12 11.75
N ILE A 236 -4.77 -18.25 12.33
CA ILE A 236 -4.29 -18.35 13.71
C ILE A 236 -5.48 -18.28 14.67
N MET A 237 -6.39 -17.35 14.49
CA MET A 237 -7.60 -17.21 15.30
C MET A 237 -8.49 -18.45 15.22
N GLN A 238 -8.68 -19.01 14.02
CA GLN A 238 -9.47 -20.21 13.81
C GLN A 238 -8.84 -21.42 14.49
N LYS A 239 -7.54 -21.63 14.34
CA LYS A 239 -6.81 -22.77 14.91
C LYS A 239 -6.65 -22.69 16.42
N GLN A 240 -6.33 -21.53 16.97
CA GLN A 240 -6.06 -21.37 18.40
C GLN A 240 -7.32 -21.15 19.23
N LEU A 241 -8.34 -20.51 18.69
CA LEU A 241 -9.54 -20.12 19.42
C LEU A 241 -10.80 -20.84 18.94
N GLY A 242 -10.71 -21.65 17.89
CA GLY A 242 -11.87 -22.32 17.31
C GLY A 242 -12.92 -21.38 16.72
N LEU A 243 -12.53 -20.16 16.33
CA LEU A 243 -13.43 -19.19 15.73
C LEU A 243 -13.91 -19.67 14.34
N SER A 244 -15.14 -19.32 13.99
CA SER A 244 -15.65 -19.49 12.64
C SER A 244 -14.94 -18.55 11.66
N VAL A 245 -15.07 -18.82 10.36
CA VAL A 245 -14.57 -17.93 9.31
C VAL A 245 -15.17 -16.53 9.43
N SER A 246 -16.48 -16.44 9.70
CA SER A 246 -17.18 -15.16 9.90
C SER A 246 -16.69 -14.45 11.15
N GLY A 247 -16.49 -15.16 12.25
CA GLY A 247 -15.97 -14.62 13.52
C GLY A 247 -14.57 -14.06 13.34
N SER A 248 -13.66 -14.80 12.70
CA SER A 248 -12.29 -14.33 12.44
C SER A 248 -12.26 -13.11 11.53
N SER A 249 -13.16 -13.00 10.55
CA SER A 249 -13.28 -11.83 9.68
C SER A 249 -13.69 -10.58 10.44
N LEU A 250 -14.64 -10.68 11.38
CA LEU A 250 -15.03 -9.55 12.24
C LEU A 250 -13.85 -9.06 13.09
N TRP A 251 -13.03 -9.98 13.59
CA TRP A 251 -11.85 -9.65 14.40
C TRP A 251 -10.76 -8.98 13.57
N MET A 252 -10.68 -9.28 12.27
CA MET A 252 -9.80 -8.58 11.34
C MET A 252 -10.17 -7.09 11.19
N ILE A 253 -11.45 -6.74 11.28
CA ILE A 253 -11.90 -5.33 11.27
C ILE A 253 -11.28 -4.56 12.45
N SER A 254 -11.22 -5.17 13.63
CA SER A 254 -10.57 -4.55 14.79
C SER A 254 -9.07 -4.33 14.56
N THR A 255 -8.41 -5.29 13.93
CA THR A 255 -6.98 -5.16 13.55
C THR A 255 -6.78 -4.02 12.55
N ILE A 256 -7.63 -3.90 11.54
CA ILE A 256 -7.61 -2.79 10.57
C ILE A 256 -7.85 -1.44 11.26
N PHE A 257 -8.72 -1.40 12.25
CA PHE A 257 -8.91 -0.20 13.08
C PHE A 257 -7.63 0.18 13.84
N GLY A 258 -6.96 -0.79 14.46
CA GLY A 258 -5.65 -0.59 15.09
C GLY A 258 -4.60 -0.06 14.10
N MET A 259 -4.53 -0.64 12.90
CA MET A 259 -3.65 -0.18 11.82
C MET A 259 -3.93 1.29 11.43
N SER A 260 -5.19 1.65 11.31
CA SER A 260 -5.60 3.01 10.94
C SER A 260 -5.24 4.04 12.02
N LEU A 261 -5.46 3.69 13.29
CA LEU A 261 -5.01 4.52 14.43
C LEU A 261 -3.49 4.68 14.44
N GLY A 262 -2.77 3.60 14.15
CA GLY A 262 -1.31 3.63 14.02
C GLY A 262 -0.86 4.62 12.96
N MET A 263 -1.45 4.61 11.78
CA MET A 263 -1.14 5.54 10.70
C MET A 263 -1.41 7.00 11.09
N LEU A 264 -2.56 7.29 11.71
CA LEU A 264 -2.92 8.65 12.15
C LEU A 264 -1.94 9.19 13.19
N THR A 265 -1.63 8.39 14.20
CA THR A 265 -0.72 8.80 15.28
C THR A 265 0.71 8.87 14.80
N PHE A 266 1.16 7.94 13.95
CA PHE A 266 2.51 7.93 13.39
C PHE A 266 2.82 9.19 12.60
N GLY A 267 1.90 9.64 11.74
CA GLY A 267 2.08 10.90 11.00
C GLY A 267 2.32 12.09 11.92
N THR A 268 1.54 12.18 13.01
CA THR A 268 1.71 13.24 14.00
C THR A 268 3.01 13.12 14.78
N ILE A 269 3.40 11.89 15.15
CA ILE A 269 4.67 11.61 15.85
C ILE A 269 5.84 11.98 14.95
N MET A 270 5.78 11.58 13.68
CA MET A 270 6.84 11.85 12.72
C MET A 270 7.00 13.35 12.41
N ASP A 271 5.89 14.09 12.31
CA ASP A 271 5.94 15.55 12.15
C ASP A 271 6.60 16.27 13.35
N LYS A 272 6.49 15.69 14.56
CA LYS A 272 7.06 16.28 15.77
C LYS A 272 8.49 15.82 16.08
N LEU A 273 8.76 14.53 15.95
CA LEU A 273 10.02 13.90 16.38
C LEU A 273 10.99 13.64 15.22
N GLY A 274 10.52 13.81 13.99
CA GLY A 274 11.28 13.46 12.78
C GLY A 274 11.22 11.96 12.45
N PRO A 275 11.59 11.59 11.21
CA PRO A 275 11.43 10.24 10.71
C PRO A 275 12.31 9.21 11.42
N ARG A 276 13.55 9.55 11.70
CA ARG A 276 14.52 8.61 12.26
C ARG A 276 14.10 8.06 13.62
N LEU A 277 13.62 8.95 14.51
CA LEU A 277 13.15 8.54 15.83
C LEU A 277 11.79 7.84 15.73
N SER A 278 10.88 8.33 14.90
CA SER A 278 9.54 7.76 14.75
C SER A 278 9.58 6.35 14.15
N PHE A 279 10.28 6.15 13.05
CA PHE A 279 10.49 4.81 12.48
C PHE A 279 11.25 3.90 13.43
N GLY A 280 12.28 4.41 14.12
CA GLY A 280 13.04 3.65 15.10
C GLY A 280 12.15 3.11 16.22
N LEU A 281 11.31 3.96 16.81
CA LEU A 281 10.38 3.57 17.87
C LEU A 281 9.37 2.52 17.39
N PHE A 282 8.76 2.73 16.21
CA PHE A 282 7.77 1.80 15.67
C PHE A 282 8.39 0.48 15.21
N LEU A 283 9.58 0.49 14.64
CA LEU A 283 10.30 -0.75 14.26
C LEU A 283 10.67 -1.59 15.49
N ILE A 284 11.18 -0.97 16.56
CA ILE A 284 11.45 -1.66 17.82
C ILE A 284 10.14 -2.17 18.43
N ALA A 285 9.12 -1.34 18.48
CA ALA A 285 7.81 -1.74 19.02
C ALA A 285 7.18 -2.87 18.18
N SER A 286 7.33 -2.85 16.86
CA SER A 286 6.89 -3.95 15.99
C SER A 286 7.65 -5.25 16.29
N ALA A 287 8.97 -5.19 16.40
CA ALA A 287 9.80 -6.36 16.71
C ALA A 287 9.45 -7.00 18.06
N LEU A 288 9.06 -6.19 19.03
CA LEU A 288 8.68 -6.66 20.36
C LEU A 288 7.21 -7.09 20.44
N SER A 289 6.30 -6.31 19.83
CA SER A 289 4.85 -6.53 19.95
C SER A 289 4.37 -7.79 19.25
N VAL A 290 5.05 -8.26 18.20
CA VAL A 290 4.66 -9.50 17.51
C VAL A 290 4.64 -10.72 18.43
N TYR A 291 5.44 -10.72 19.50
CA TYR A 291 5.44 -11.78 20.51
C TYR A 291 4.16 -11.83 21.35
N LEU A 292 3.38 -10.74 21.39
CA LEU A 292 2.09 -10.72 22.05
C LEU A 292 1.11 -11.72 21.42
N LEU A 293 1.26 -12.05 20.14
CA LEU A 293 0.45 -13.07 19.46
C LEU A 293 0.68 -14.46 20.03
N THR A 294 1.88 -14.77 20.52
CA THR A 294 2.22 -16.04 21.15
C THR A 294 1.83 -16.10 22.61
N LEU A 295 1.80 -14.96 23.29
CA LEU A 295 1.46 -14.85 24.71
C LEU A 295 -0.06 -14.79 24.94
N ALA A 296 -0.85 -14.46 23.94
CA ALA A 296 -2.29 -14.37 24.04
C ALA A 296 -2.93 -15.75 24.20
N LYS A 297 -3.64 -15.97 25.30
CA LYS A 297 -4.25 -17.25 25.66
C LYS A 297 -5.77 -17.30 25.54
N GLY A 298 -6.40 -16.20 25.25
CA GLY A 298 -7.85 -16.09 25.16
C GLY A 298 -8.29 -15.24 23.99
N GLN A 299 -9.58 -15.28 23.71
CA GLN A 299 -10.18 -14.53 22.60
C GLN A 299 -9.91 -13.03 22.71
N TRP A 300 -10.17 -12.43 23.88
CA TRP A 300 -9.98 -11.00 24.10
C TRP A 300 -8.51 -10.57 24.14
N SER A 301 -7.64 -11.42 24.72
CA SER A 301 -6.20 -11.15 24.75
C SER A 301 -5.58 -11.21 23.35
N LEU A 302 -6.02 -12.15 22.49
CA LEU A 302 -5.57 -12.21 21.11
C LEU A 302 -6.08 -11.02 20.29
N LEU A 303 -7.31 -10.57 20.53
CA LEU A 303 -7.84 -9.35 19.90
C LEU A 303 -6.98 -8.13 20.24
N LEU A 304 -6.73 -7.90 21.53
CA LEU A 304 -5.87 -6.81 21.99
C LEU A 304 -4.47 -6.91 21.40
N ALA A 305 -3.88 -8.10 21.40
CA ALA A 305 -2.59 -8.34 20.79
C ALA A 305 -2.59 -7.98 19.30
N ALA A 306 -3.60 -8.41 18.56
CA ALA A 306 -3.73 -8.13 17.14
C ALA A 306 -3.90 -6.62 16.85
N VAL A 307 -4.67 -5.91 17.67
CA VAL A 307 -4.83 -4.45 17.54
C VAL A 307 -3.51 -3.74 17.82
N VAL A 308 -2.79 -4.11 18.88
CA VAL A 308 -1.49 -3.50 19.22
C VAL A 308 -0.44 -3.79 18.14
N VAL A 309 -0.36 -5.04 17.70
CA VAL A 309 0.58 -5.44 16.65
C VAL A 309 0.26 -4.72 15.34
N GLY A 310 -1.01 -4.64 14.95
CA GLY A 310 -1.45 -3.90 13.78
C GLY A 310 -1.11 -2.41 13.85
N TYR A 311 -1.30 -1.81 15.02
CA TYR A 311 -0.97 -0.41 15.27
C TYR A 311 0.51 -0.10 14.97
N PHE A 312 1.43 -0.89 15.49
CA PHE A 312 2.87 -0.66 15.27
C PHE A 312 3.33 -1.10 13.88
N ILE A 313 2.94 -2.27 13.42
CA ILE A 313 3.37 -2.80 12.12
C ILE A 313 2.94 -1.91 10.97
N ASN A 314 1.68 -1.51 10.94
CA ASN A 314 1.15 -0.79 9.79
C ASN A 314 1.10 0.73 10.00
N GLY A 315 1.32 1.22 11.21
CA GLY A 315 1.36 2.65 11.48
C GLY A 315 2.40 3.39 10.65
N MET A 316 3.57 2.80 10.46
CA MET A 316 4.66 3.38 9.67
C MET A 316 4.34 3.55 8.18
N TYR A 317 3.38 2.81 7.66
CA TYR A 317 3.06 2.82 6.23
C TYR A 317 2.76 4.23 5.72
N GLY A 318 2.04 5.03 6.48
CA GLY A 318 1.72 6.41 6.14
C GLY A 318 2.93 7.35 6.06
N GLY A 319 4.03 7.01 6.70
CA GLY A 319 5.24 7.82 6.72
C GLY A 319 6.18 7.62 5.52
N TYR A 320 6.07 6.50 4.81
CA TYR A 320 6.97 6.22 3.69
C TYR A 320 6.84 7.24 2.56
N GLY A 321 5.63 7.62 2.20
CA GLY A 321 5.39 8.66 1.19
C GLY A 321 6.08 9.98 1.53
N ALA A 322 6.06 10.37 2.80
CA ALA A 322 6.72 11.58 3.28
C ALA A 322 8.24 11.50 3.19
N ILE A 323 8.85 10.42 3.71
CA ILE A 323 10.33 10.30 3.69
C ILE A 323 10.88 10.14 2.27
N ILE A 324 10.21 9.38 1.41
CA ILE A 324 10.61 9.25 0.02
C ILE A 324 10.51 10.62 -0.68
N SER A 325 9.38 11.31 -0.53
CA SER A 325 9.18 12.62 -1.14
C SER A 325 10.17 13.69 -0.62
N PHE A 326 10.62 13.57 0.62
CA PHE A 326 11.63 14.44 1.18
C PHE A 326 13.04 14.15 0.66
N LEU A 327 13.40 12.88 0.52
CA LEU A 327 14.76 12.45 0.16
C LEU A 327 15.08 12.61 -1.32
N TYR A 328 14.07 12.65 -2.18
CA TYR A 328 14.26 12.78 -3.63
C TYR A 328 13.81 14.14 -4.15
N PRO A 329 14.56 14.70 -5.13
CA PRO A 329 14.19 15.97 -5.73
C PRO A 329 12.89 15.89 -6.51
N THR A 330 12.25 17.04 -6.73
CA THR A 330 10.92 17.13 -7.36
C THR A 330 10.88 16.47 -8.74
N GLU A 331 11.97 16.55 -9.49
CA GLU A 331 12.12 16.00 -10.86
C GLU A 331 11.97 14.47 -10.95
N ILE A 332 12.21 13.72 -9.86
CA ILE A 332 12.14 12.25 -9.84
C ILE A 332 11.25 11.69 -8.71
N ARG A 333 10.55 12.55 -7.99
CA ARG A 333 9.83 12.21 -6.75
C ARG A 333 8.71 11.19 -6.94
N ALA A 334 7.88 11.34 -8.00
CA ALA A 334 6.82 10.39 -8.29
C ALA A 334 7.39 9.02 -8.69
N THR A 335 8.42 9.01 -9.52
CA THR A 335 9.12 7.79 -9.91
C THR A 335 9.74 7.09 -8.70
N ALA A 336 10.37 7.83 -7.79
CA ALA A 336 10.96 7.28 -6.56
C ALA A 336 9.89 6.64 -5.67
N ASN A 337 8.79 7.33 -5.41
CA ASN A 337 7.68 6.78 -4.62
C ASN A 337 7.12 5.50 -5.26
N ASN A 338 6.83 5.52 -6.55
CA ASN A 338 6.30 4.37 -7.26
C ASN A 338 7.28 3.19 -7.26
N PHE A 339 8.54 3.43 -7.62
CA PHE A 339 9.55 2.39 -7.72
C PHE A 339 9.77 1.70 -6.36
N ILE A 340 10.04 2.47 -5.33
CA ILE A 340 10.32 1.96 -3.98
C ILE A 340 9.13 1.17 -3.43
N MET A 341 7.91 1.72 -3.57
CA MET A 341 6.71 1.05 -3.07
C MET A 341 6.39 -0.23 -3.83
N ASN A 342 6.51 -0.22 -5.16
CA ASN A 342 6.15 -1.38 -5.96
C ASN A 342 7.22 -2.49 -5.91
N VAL A 343 8.50 -2.15 -5.77
CA VAL A 343 9.55 -3.14 -5.46
C VAL A 343 9.27 -3.79 -4.10
N GLY A 344 8.94 -2.98 -3.10
CA GLY A 344 8.57 -3.49 -1.78
C GLY A 344 7.35 -4.42 -1.83
N ARG A 345 6.31 -4.06 -2.60
CA ARG A 345 5.13 -4.93 -2.81
C ARG A 345 5.47 -6.22 -3.52
N ALA A 346 6.27 -6.16 -4.59
CA ALA A 346 6.66 -7.34 -5.36
C ALA A 346 7.43 -8.36 -4.51
N ILE A 347 8.42 -7.90 -3.76
CA ILE A 347 9.26 -8.77 -2.92
C ILE A 347 8.52 -9.14 -1.61
N GLY A 348 7.93 -8.16 -0.94
CA GLY A 348 7.25 -8.36 0.34
C GLY A 348 6.02 -9.26 0.23
N GLY A 349 5.36 -9.30 -0.93
CA GLY A 349 4.23 -10.19 -1.20
C GLY A 349 4.56 -11.68 -1.07
N PHE A 350 5.82 -12.07 -1.29
CA PHE A 350 6.28 -13.46 -1.09
C PHE A 350 6.34 -13.87 0.38
N SER A 351 6.27 -12.94 1.31
CA SER A 351 6.30 -13.25 2.75
C SER A 351 5.19 -14.20 3.19
N SER A 352 4.01 -14.12 2.57
CA SER A 352 2.91 -15.04 2.86
C SER A 352 3.28 -16.50 2.59
N VAL A 353 4.05 -16.77 1.55
CA VAL A 353 4.57 -18.11 1.23
C VAL A 353 5.57 -18.55 2.30
N VAL A 354 6.49 -17.67 2.68
CA VAL A 354 7.50 -17.96 3.72
C VAL A 354 6.81 -18.23 5.05
N ILE A 355 5.85 -17.41 5.44
CA ILE A 355 5.11 -17.59 6.69
C ILE A 355 4.30 -18.89 6.68
N GLY A 356 3.64 -19.21 5.56
CA GLY A 356 2.94 -20.47 5.40
C GLY A 356 3.85 -21.67 5.59
N PHE A 357 5.02 -21.65 4.95
CA PHE A 357 6.03 -22.70 5.11
C PHE A 357 6.49 -22.83 6.59
N LEU A 358 6.73 -21.71 7.27
CA LEU A 358 7.14 -21.72 8.66
C LEU A 358 6.02 -22.22 9.60
N MET A 359 4.77 -21.89 9.31
CA MET A 359 3.61 -22.39 10.07
C MET A 359 3.42 -23.90 9.87
N ASP A 360 3.57 -24.41 8.67
CA ASP A 360 3.35 -25.83 8.34
C ASP A 360 4.47 -26.73 8.89
N ASN A 361 5.70 -26.25 8.91
CA ASN A 361 6.88 -27.07 9.26
C ASN A 361 7.42 -26.80 10.67
N TYR A 362 7.04 -25.67 11.29
CA TYR A 362 7.55 -25.27 12.60
C TYR A 362 6.39 -24.84 13.52
N SER A 363 6.37 -23.58 13.94
CA SER A 363 5.38 -23.08 14.87
C SER A 363 5.10 -21.58 14.67
N LEU A 364 4.04 -21.10 15.33
CA LEU A 364 3.76 -19.67 15.41
C LEU A 364 4.93 -18.88 16.01
N THR A 365 5.62 -19.44 17.01
CA THR A 365 6.78 -18.80 17.62
C THR A 365 7.89 -18.54 16.61
N VAL A 366 8.15 -19.48 15.69
CA VAL A 366 9.15 -19.30 14.62
C VAL A 366 8.72 -18.20 13.65
N VAL A 367 7.44 -18.11 13.30
CA VAL A 367 6.90 -17.04 12.46
C VAL A 367 7.10 -15.67 13.12
N VAL A 368 6.79 -15.57 14.40
CA VAL A 368 6.97 -14.33 15.17
C VAL A 368 8.44 -13.95 15.28
N MET A 369 9.32 -14.90 15.48
CA MET A 369 10.78 -14.67 15.47
C MET A 369 11.26 -14.18 14.09
N PHE A 370 10.77 -14.76 13.01
CA PHE A 370 11.07 -14.31 11.65
C PHE A 370 10.65 -12.85 11.45
N LEU A 371 9.43 -12.50 11.81
CA LEU A 371 8.94 -11.12 11.72
C LEU A 371 9.77 -10.17 12.58
N SER A 372 10.07 -10.55 13.81
CA SER A 372 10.92 -9.74 14.71
C SER A 372 12.30 -9.47 14.11
N VAL A 373 12.94 -10.48 13.54
CA VAL A 373 14.26 -10.36 12.91
C VAL A 373 14.22 -9.40 11.71
N ILE A 374 13.22 -9.52 10.83
CA ILE A 374 13.14 -8.62 9.68
C ILE A 374 12.87 -7.17 10.09
N TYR A 375 12.14 -6.91 11.19
CA TYR A 375 11.98 -5.54 11.71
C TYR A 375 13.28 -4.98 12.27
N ILE A 376 14.10 -5.78 12.94
CA ILE A 376 15.43 -5.36 13.41
C ILE A 376 16.37 -5.08 12.22
N ILE A 377 16.32 -5.90 11.17
CA ILE A 377 17.07 -5.63 9.93
C ILE A 377 16.63 -4.30 9.31
N SER A 378 15.32 -4.05 9.22
CA SER A 378 14.77 -2.78 8.73
C SER A 378 15.25 -1.59 9.58
N LEU A 379 15.33 -1.74 10.90
CA LEU A 379 15.87 -0.74 11.81
C LEU A 379 17.34 -0.43 11.49
N CYS A 380 18.15 -1.47 11.34
CA CYS A 380 19.57 -1.30 10.98
C CYS A 380 19.75 -0.57 9.64
N ILE A 381 18.95 -0.93 8.63
CA ILE A 381 18.95 -0.27 7.33
C ILE A 381 18.55 1.20 7.47
N MET A 382 17.48 1.50 8.18
CA MET A 382 16.99 2.87 8.41
C MET A 382 18.06 3.75 9.07
N LEU A 383 18.74 3.23 10.06
CA LEU A 383 19.81 3.97 10.75
C LEU A 383 21.00 4.30 9.84
N ASN A 384 21.23 3.52 8.79
CA ASN A 384 22.30 3.71 7.80
C ASN A 384 21.90 4.58 6.60
N ILE A 385 20.67 5.08 6.51
CA ILE A 385 20.25 6.00 5.45
C ILE A 385 20.63 7.44 5.87
N PRO A 386 21.66 8.06 5.24
CA PRO A 386 22.21 9.34 5.72
C PRO A 386 21.23 10.51 5.62
N GLY A 387 20.38 10.49 4.61
CA GLY A 387 19.42 11.57 4.34
C GLY A 387 18.39 11.76 5.44
N LEU A 388 18.03 10.71 6.17
CA LEU A 388 17.07 10.77 7.27
C LEU A 388 17.57 11.58 8.48
N LYS A 389 18.89 11.73 8.65
CA LYS A 389 19.47 12.57 9.71
C LYS A 389 19.21 14.07 9.49
N LYS A 390 19.03 14.48 8.24
CA LYS A 390 18.85 15.88 7.84
C LYS A 390 17.38 16.32 7.85
N TYR A 391 16.46 15.37 7.98
CA TYR A 391 15.05 15.67 8.12
C TYR A 391 14.81 16.21 9.53
N GLN A 392 14.70 17.51 9.66
CA GLN A 392 14.24 18.14 10.87
C GLN A 392 12.85 18.73 10.61
N ALA A 393 11.90 18.38 11.45
CA ALA A 393 10.57 19.00 11.48
C ALA A 393 10.71 20.37 12.17
N ASN A 394 11.17 21.38 11.43
CA ASN A 394 11.19 22.77 11.91
C ASN A 394 9.86 23.45 11.63
#